data_e996f3120ec5d8e475d4d22e1a83bb3a
#
_entry.id   e996f3120ec5d8e475d4d22e1a83bb3a
#
_cell.length_a   1.000
_cell.length_b   1.000
_cell.length_c   1.000
_cell.angle_alpha   90.00
_cell.angle_beta   90.00
_cell.angle_gamma   90.00
#
_symmetry.space_group_name_H-M   'P 1'
#
loop_
_entity.id
_entity.type
_entity.pdbx_description
1 polymer ?
#
loop_
_entity_poly.entity_id
_entity_poly.type
_entity_poly.pdbx_seq_one_letter_code
_entity_poly.pdbx_strand_id
1 'polypeptide(L)'
;MSDIALSFNGQQVPFSLVTATDGNDGINIAPLLKETGAVTLDSGFTNTASCTSAITFIDGDAGILRYRGYPIEQLAEKSTYLEVAYLLLNGELPNAQQLAAWTNDVTHHTFIHENMRKRF
;
A
#
# COMPACT_ATOMS: atom_id res chain seq x y z
N MET A 1 -20.79 2.54 -10.10
CA MET A 1 -19.49 3.22 -10.22
C MET A 1 -19.79 4.68 -10.38
N SER A 2 -19.24 5.54 -9.54
CA SER A 2 -19.44 7.00 -9.67
C SER A 2 -18.48 7.47 -10.77
N ASP A 3 -19.03 7.89 -11.91
CA ASP A 3 -18.23 8.43 -13.02
C ASP A 3 -17.95 9.91 -12.72
N ILE A 4 -16.69 10.28 -12.72
CA ILE A 4 -16.22 11.65 -12.63
C ILE A 4 -15.89 12.12 -14.04
N ALA A 5 -16.27 13.32 -14.42
CA ALA A 5 -15.91 13.88 -15.70
C ALA A 5 -15.15 15.20 -15.53
N LEU A 6 -14.02 15.33 -16.22
CA LEU A 6 -13.29 16.57 -16.34
C LEU A 6 -13.72 17.29 -17.63
N SER A 7 -14.07 18.56 -17.54
CA SER A 7 -14.29 19.40 -18.71
C SER A 7 -12.99 20.05 -19.14
N PHE A 8 -12.51 19.74 -20.35
CA PHE A 8 -11.30 20.27 -20.91
C PHE A 8 -11.58 20.82 -22.33
N ASN A 9 -11.40 22.12 -22.53
CA ASN A 9 -11.68 22.80 -23.81
C ASN A 9 -13.08 22.51 -24.39
N GLY A 10 -14.10 22.38 -23.51
CA GLY A 10 -15.47 22.08 -23.91
C GLY A 10 -15.78 20.60 -24.15
N GLN A 11 -14.79 19.73 -24.02
CA GLN A 11 -14.94 18.28 -24.10
C GLN A 11 -15.04 17.69 -22.68
N GLN A 12 -15.94 16.72 -22.49
CA GLN A 12 -16.08 15.96 -21.23
C GLN A 12 -15.24 14.68 -21.34
N VAL A 13 -14.27 14.52 -20.44
CA VAL A 13 -13.43 13.32 -20.35
C VAL A 13 -13.83 12.55 -19.08
N PRO A 14 -14.34 11.30 -19.22
CA PRO A 14 -14.72 10.49 -18.08
C PRO A 14 -13.50 9.86 -17.40
N PHE A 15 -13.54 9.81 -16.06
CA PHE A 15 -12.55 9.14 -15.24
C PHE A 15 -13.24 8.18 -14.27
N SER A 16 -12.56 7.07 -13.96
CA SER A 16 -13.05 6.14 -12.93
C SER A 16 -12.60 6.58 -11.55
N LEU A 17 -13.50 6.44 -10.57
CA LEU A 17 -13.19 6.59 -9.15
C LEU A 17 -12.69 5.27 -8.59
N VAL A 18 -11.59 5.32 -7.85
CA VAL A 18 -11.06 4.21 -7.05
C VAL A 18 -11.41 4.50 -5.61
N THR A 19 -12.42 3.81 -5.09
CA THR A 19 -12.88 4.00 -3.71
C THR A 19 -11.91 3.36 -2.74
N ALA A 20 -11.45 4.13 -1.76
CA ALA A 20 -10.62 3.66 -0.67
C ALA A 20 -11.46 2.93 0.38
N THR A 21 -10.89 1.92 1.04
CA THR A 21 -11.50 1.30 2.23
C THR A 21 -11.36 2.23 3.44
N ASP A 22 -10.26 2.96 3.48
CA ASP A 22 -9.95 3.95 4.51
C ASP A 22 -9.14 5.09 3.86
N GLY A 23 -9.41 6.35 4.20
CA GLY A 23 -8.77 7.51 3.59
C GLY A 23 -9.53 8.09 2.39
N ASN A 24 -8.81 8.82 1.53
CA ASN A 24 -9.40 9.54 0.39
C ASN A 24 -9.55 8.64 -0.83
N ASP A 25 -10.66 8.81 -1.55
CA ASP A 25 -10.88 8.17 -2.85
C ASP A 25 -9.89 8.71 -3.90
N GLY A 26 -9.46 7.85 -4.81
CA GLY A 26 -8.56 8.20 -5.90
C GLY A 26 -9.27 8.37 -7.24
N ILE A 27 -8.88 9.38 -8.02
CA ILE A 27 -9.31 9.54 -9.41
C ILE A 27 -8.26 8.90 -10.31
N ASN A 28 -8.64 7.89 -11.10
CA ASN A 28 -7.74 7.28 -12.05
C ASN A 28 -7.58 8.17 -13.28
N ILE A 29 -6.46 8.90 -13.34
CA ILE A 29 -6.15 9.86 -14.40
C ILE A 29 -5.42 9.25 -15.62
N ALA A 30 -5.26 7.93 -15.70
CA ALA A 30 -4.55 7.28 -16.81
C ALA A 30 -5.03 7.69 -18.22
N PRO A 31 -6.33 7.94 -18.48
CA PRO A 31 -6.80 8.39 -19.78
C PRO A 31 -6.44 9.85 -20.13
N LEU A 32 -6.09 10.71 -19.15
CA LEU A 32 -5.96 12.16 -19.32
C LEU A 32 -5.06 12.55 -20.49
N LEU A 33 -3.84 12.04 -20.53
CA LEU A 33 -2.87 12.38 -21.56
C LEU A 33 -3.36 11.99 -22.96
N LYS A 34 -3.91 10.80 -23.10
CA LYS A 34 -4.39 10.29 -24.40
C LYS A 34 -5.57 11.09 -24.92
N GLU A 35 -6.51 11.44 -24.05
CA GLU A 35 -7.78 12.09 -24.44
C GLU A 35 -7.63 13.62 -24.59
N THR A 36 -6.69 14.25 -23.88
CA THR A 36 -6.59 15.71 -23.83
C THR A 36 -5.24 16.27 -24.27
N GLY A 37 -4.19 15.45 -24.35
CA GLY A 37 -2.82 15.90 -24.52
C GLY A 37 -2.22 16.60 -23.29
N ALA A 38 -2.97 16.73 -22.20
CA ALA A 38 -2.54 17.35 -20.95
C ALA A 38 -1.99 16.34 -19.96
N VAL A 39 -1.12 16.81 -19.07
CA VAL A 39 -0.60 16.06 -17.90
C VAL A 39 -0.97 16.79 -16.63
N THR A 40 -0.99 16.07 -15.50
CA THR A 40 -1.12 16.69 -14.18
C THR A 40 0.23 17.25 -13.73
N LEU A 41 0.20 18.42 -13.08
CA LEU A 41 1.36 19.00 -12.42
C LEU A 41 1.04 19.11 -10.92
N ASP A 42 1.75 18.35 -10.12
CA ASP A 42 1.61 18.33 -8.65
C ASP A 42 3.01 18.32 -8.02
N SER A 43 3.52 19.52 -7.69
CA SER A 43 4.85 19.68 -7.11
C SER A 43 4.90 19.12 -5.70
N GLY A 44 5.64 18.02 -5.52
CA GLY A 44 5.82 17.36 -4.22
C GLY A 44 4.77 16.30 -3.90
N PHE A 45 3.90 15.93 -4.85
CA PHE A 45 2.89 14.88 -4.70
C PHE A 45 1.93 15.11 -3.52
N THR A 46 1.55 16.36 -3.28
CA THR A 46 0.67 16.74 -2.17
C THR A 46 -0.78 16.29 -2.38
N ASN A 47 -1.18 16.09 -3.63
CA ASN A 47 -2.54 15.70 -4.03
C ASN A 47 -2.56 14.55 -5.03
N THR A 48 -1.48 13.79 -5.12
CA THR A 48 -1.36 12.68 -6.09
C THR A 48 -1.07 11.37 -5.37
N ALA A 49 -2.01 10.42 -5.47
CA ALA A 49 -1.78 9.06 -5.01
C ALA A 49 -0.92 8.30 -6.04
N SER A 50 0.23 7.77 -5.61
CA SER A 50 1.15 7.03 -6.48
C SER A 50 0.74 5.57 -6.71
N CYS A 51 0.01 4.96 -5.78
CA CYS A 51 -0.46 3.58 -5.87
C CYS A 51 -1.63 3.33 -4.91
N THR A 52 -2.29 2.19 -5.10
CA THR A 52 -3.19 1.61 -4.10
C THR A 52 -2.40 0.67 -3.19
N SER A 53 -2.68 0.69 -1.89
CA SER A 53 -2.04 -0.19 -0.91
C SER A 53 -3.10 -0.83 -0.01
N ALA A 54 -2.98 -2.15 0.21
CA ALA A 54 -3.74 -2.87 1.23
C ALA A 54 -2.90 -3.16 2.48
N ILE A 55 -1.69 -2.60 2.58
CA ILE A 55 -0.73 -2.92 3.64
C ILE A 55 -0.78 -1.90 4.76
N THR A 56 -0.75 -0.61 4.44
CA THR A 56 -0.59 0.45 5.42
C THR A 56 -1.61 1.55 5.18
N PHE A 57 -2.22 2.01 6.26
CA PHE A 57 -2.97 3.26 6.32
C PHE A 57 -2.28 4.23 7.28
N ILE A 58 -2.10 5.48 6.86
CA ILE A 58 -1.52 6.56 7.68
C ILE A 58 -2.41 7.79 7.56
N ASP A 59 -2.79 8.33 8.73
CA ASP A 59 -3.34 9.66 8.87
C ASP A 59 -2.43 10.45 9.82
N GLY A 60 -1.60 11.30 9.25
CA GLY A 60 -0.62 12.09 10.01
C GLY A 60 -1.26 13.17 10.88
N ASP A 61 -2.41 13.71 10.47
CA ASP A 61 -3.11 14.77 11.20
C ASP A 61 -3.83 14.19 12.43
N ALA A 62 -4.44 13.02 12.28
CA ALA A 62 -5.07 12.30 13.38
C ALA A 62 -4.10 11.44 14.20
N GLY A 63 -2.86 11.26 13.74
CA GLY A 63 -1.85 10.40 14.40
C GLY A 63 -2.21 8.91 14.32
N ILE A 64 -2.84 8.47 13.23
CA ILE A 64 -3.29 7.08 13.06
C ILE A 64 -2.34 6.34 12.12
N LEU A 65 -1.86 5.17 12.56
CA LEU A 65 -1.14 4.23 11.73
C LEU A 65 -1.74 2.83 11.91
N ARG A 66 -2.03 2.17 10.77
CA ARG A 66 -2.53 0.78 10.76
C ARG A 66 -1.74 -0.07 9.77
N TYR A 67 -1.44 -1.30 10.16
CA TYR A 67 -0.91 -2.32 9.27
C TYR A 67 -1.95 -3.41 9.05
N ARG A 68 -2.37 -3.62 7.79
CA ARG A 68 -3.43 -4.57 7.43
C ARG A 68 -4.71 -4.39 8.28
N GLY A 69 -5.03 -3.13 8.67
CA GLY A 69 -6.17 -2.80 9.53
C GLY A 69 -5.90 -2.86 11.04
N TYR A 70 -4.79 -3.44 11.49
CA TYR A 70 -4.42 -3.49 12.91
C TYR A 70 -3.76 -2.18 13.35
N PRO A 71 -4.23 -1.56 14.45
CA PRO A 71 -3.60 -0.36 15.00
C PRO A 71 -2.17 -0.62 15.44
N ILE A 72 -1.27 0.34 15.16
CA ILE A 72 0.15 0.17 15.48
C ILE A 72 0.42 -0.01 16.96
N GLU A 73 -0.38 0.61 17.84
CA GLU A 73 -0.25 0.50 19.28
C GLU A 73 -0.45 -0.94 19.73
N GLN A 74 -1.41 -1.65 19.16
CA GLN A 74 -1.66 -3.06 19.49
C GLN A 74 -0.52 -3.95 19.01
N LEU A 75 -0.01 -3.70 17.81
CA LEU A 75 1.10 -4.47 17.26
C LEU A 75 2.39 -4.24 18.05
N ALA A 76 2.67 -3.00 18.45
CA ALA A 76 3.85 -2.65 19.23
C ALA A 76 3.85 -3.28 20.62
N GLU A 77 2.68 -3.36 21.27
CA GLU A 77 2.56 -3.91 22.62
C GLU A 77 2.44 -5.45 22.67
N LYS A 78 1.80 -6.06 21.66
CA LYS A 78 1.33 -7.45 21.74
C LYS A 78 1.93 -8.38 20.70
N SER A 79 2.70 -7.87 19.75
CA SER A 79 3.25 -8.68 18.67
C SER A 79 4.77 -8.60 18.62
N THR A 80 5.38 -9.69 18.18
CA THR A 80 6.81 -9.75 17.89
C THR A 80 7.09 -9.26 16.46
N TYR A 81 8.35 -8.95 16.16
CA TYR A 81 8.76 -8.58 14.79
C TYR A 81 8.34 -9.62 13.75
N LEU A 82 8.51 -10.91 14.05
CA LEU A 82 8.17 -11.97 13.08
C LEU A 82 6.66 -12.11 12.86
N GLU A 83 5.84 -11.85 13.85
CA GLU A 83 4.38 -11.81 13.71
C GLU A 83 3.94 -10.65 12.82
N VAL A 84 4.53 -9.46 13.02
CA VAL A 84 4.23 -8.30 12.17
C VAL A 84 4.74 -8.52 10.75
N ALA A 85 5.93 -9.09 10.56
CA ALA A 85 6.44 -9.44 9.24
C ALA A 85 5.51 -10.42 8.51
N TYR A 86 5.03 -11.44 9.22
CA TYR A 86 4.03 -12.38 8.69
C TYR A 86 2.74 -11.67 8.28
N LEU A 87 2.21 -10.80 9.15
CA LEU A 87 1.01 -10.00 8.89
C LEU A 87 1.14 -9.19 7.60
N LEU A 88 2.23 -8.47 7.42
CA LEU A 88 2.45 -7.62 6.25
C LEU A 88 2.48 -8.43 4.94
N LEU A 89 3.10 -9.61 4.96
CA LEU A 89 3.24 -10.47 3.80
C LEU A 89 1.97 -11.26 3.50
N ASN A 90 1.30 -11.79 4.53
CA ASN A 90 0.19 -12.73 4.37
C ASN A 90 -1.20 -12.08 4.57
N GLY A 91 -1.27 -10.87 5.14
CA GLY A 91 -2.52 -10.12 5.31
C GLY A 91 -3.23 -10.31 6.64
N GLU A 92 -2.90 -11.37 7.40
CA GLU A 92 -3.48 -11.71 8.69
C GLU A 92 -2.39 -12.11 9.68
N LEU A 93 -2.66 -11.93 10.99
CA LEU A 93 -1.75 -12.40 12.04
C LEU A 93 -1.67 -13.93 12.04
N PRO A 94 -0.47 -14.52 12.28
CA PRO A 94 -0.32 -15.95 12.27
C PRO A 94 -0.99 -16.59 13.52
N ASN A 95 -1.60 -17.76 13.34
CA ASN A 95 -1.90 -18.62 14.48
C ASN A 95 -0.61 -19.28 15.00
N ALA A 96 -0.69 -19.99 16.15
CA ALA A 96 0.48 -20.58 16.80
C ALA A 96 1.28 -21.54 15.90
N GLN A 97 0.58 -22.35 15.09
CA GLN A 97 1.23 -23.29 14.17
C GLN A 97 1.92 -22.55 13.01
N GLN A 98 1.27 -21.55 12.44
CA GLN A 98 1.84 -20.71 11.37
C GLN A 98 3.05 -19.94 11.87
N LEU A 99 2.97 -19.36 13.07
CA LEU A 99 4.09 -18.65 13.67
C LEU A 99 5.29 -19.56 13.89
N ALA A 100 5.07 -20.78 14.41
CA ALA A 100 6.14 -21.74 14.61
C ALA A 100 6.83 -22.14 13.30
N ALA A 101 6.05 -22.44 12.26
CA ALA A 101 6.58 -22.74 10.92
C ALA A 101 7.35 -21.56 10.33
N TRP A 102 6.76 -20.37 10.37
CA TRP A 102 7.36 -19.12 9.88
C TRP A 102 8.69 -18.81 10.59
N THR A 103 8.71 -18.90 11.92
CA THR A 103 9.92 -18.68 12.71
C THR A 103 11.00 -19.69 12.36
N ASN A 104 10.64 -20.97 12.22
CA ASN A 104 11.56 -22.03 11.80
C ASN A 104 12.16 -21.71 10.42
N ASP A 105 11.33 -21.34 9.44
CA ASP A 105 11.77 -21.05 8.10
C ASP A 105 12.73 -19.85 8.07
N VAL A 106 12.38 -18.74 8.71
CA VAL A 106 13.23 -17.56 8.77
C VAL A 106 14.58 -17.87 9.44
N THR A 107 14.55 -18.60 10.57
CA THR A 107 15.80 -18.89 11.32
C THR A 107 16.72 -19.86 10.63
N HIS A 108 16.18 -20.80 9.84
CA HIS A 108 17.01 -21.81 9.14
C HIS A 108 17.41 -21.41 7.70
N HIS A 109 16.88 -20.31 7.15
CA HIS A 109 17.22 -19.82 5.82
C HIS A 109 18.04 -18.50 5.87
N THR A 110 18.95 -18.39 6.83
CA THR A 110 19.78 -17.18 7.02
C THR A 110 21.08 -17.17 6.21
N PHE A 111 21.45 -18.29 5.58
CA PHE A 111 22.68 -18.40 4.81
C PHE A 111 22.43 -18.10 3.32
N ILE A 112 23.20 -17.15 2.79
CA ILE A 112 23.22 -16.86 1.37
C ILE A 112 24.30 -17.71 0.71
N HIS A 113 23.98 -18.35 -0.42
CA HIS A 113 24.95 -19.12 -1.19
C HIS A 113 26.13 -18.23 -1.62
N GLU A 114 27.34 -18.71 -1.51
CA GLU A 114 28.56 -17.92 -1.76
C GLU A 114 28.61 -17.25 -3.15
N ASN A 115 28.03 -17.88 -4.17
CA ASN A 115 27.94 -17.30 -5.51
C ASN A 115 27.03 -16.05 -5.56
N MET A 116 26.01 -15.94 -4.72
CA MET A 116 25.19 -14.73 -4.60
C MET A 116 25.98 -13.62 -3.92
N ARG A 117 26.73 -13.94 -2.86
CA ARG A 117 27.56 -12.97 -2.15
C ARG A 117 28.64 -12.34 -3.04
N LYS A 118 29.16 -13.08 -4.04
CA LYS A 118 30.17 -12.57 -4.97
C LYS A 118 29.58 -11.71 -6.11
N ARG A 119 28.27 -11.77 -6.36
CA ARG A 119 27.60 -11.05 -7.46
C ARG A 119 26.96 -9.74 -7.02
N PHE A 120 26.78 -9.55 -5.74
CA PHE A 120 26.23 -8.34 -5.10
C PHE A 120 27.27 -7.74 -4.15
#